data_12f37955079f9ae3c7257876cc1118f3
#
_entry.id   12f37955079f9ae3c7257876cc1118f3
#
_cell.length_a   1.000
_cell.length_b   1.000
_cell.length_c   1.000
_cell.angle_alpha   90.00
_cell.angle_beta   90.00
_cell.angle_gamma   90.00
#
_symmetry.space_group_name_H-M   'P 1'
#
loop_
_entity.id
_entity.type
_entity.pdbx_description
1 polymer ?
#
loop_
_entity_poly.entity_id
_entity_poly.type
_entity_poly.pdbx_seq_one_letter_code
_entity_poly.pdbx_strand_id
1 'polypeptide(L)'
;MDAPNDRPWQRDYTIKQTLVLAEIPGLRIIDQTLAPGERVPWHLHPDNDDLFICLRGSFEIHQINPERKTVLKALERHLVPKREPHMVVNASDQECQLLTVQPGNYDFRRLPKLDGR
;
A
#
# COMPACT_ATOMS: atom_id res chain seq x y z
N MET A 1 -4.42 23.29 3.52
CA MET A 1 -5.46 22.47 4.17
C MET A 1 -5.33 21.02 3.70
N ASP A 2 -5.47 20.09 4.61
CA ASP A 2 -5.38 18.68 4.28
C ASP A 2 -6.59 18.23 3.47
N ALA A 3 -6.38 17.28 2.57
CA ALA A 3 -7.49 16.64 1.89
C ALA A 3 -8.39 15.93 2.91
N PRO A 4 -9.72 15.82 2.68
CA PRO A 4 -10.64 15.20 3.65
C PRO A 4 -10.25 13.77 4.04
N ASN A 5 -9.53 13.07 3.16
CA ASN A 5 -9.10 11.69 3.36
C ASN A 5 -7.64 11.55 3.79
N ASP A 6 -6.97 12.68 4.09
CA ASP A 6 -5.60 12.65 4.59
C ASP A 6 -5.53 12.06 5.99
N ARG A 7 -4.44 11.34 6.23
CA ARG A 7 -4.10 10.81 7.55
C ARG A 7 -2.69 11.27 7.90
N PRO A 8 -2.39 11.54 9.19
CA PRO A 8 -1.04 12.03 9.56
C PRO A 8 0.10 11.15 9.06
N TRP A 9 -0.06 9.83 9.13
CA TRP A 9 0.98 8.90 8.69
C TRP A 9 1.21 8.91 7.17
N GLN A 10 0.25 9.38 6.39
CA GLN A 10 0.40 9.47 4.92
C GLN A 10 1.35 10.59 4.52
N ARG A 11 1.72 11.46 5.47
CA ARG A 11 2.70 12.52 5.23
C ARG A 11 4.14 12.06 5.42
N ASP A 12 4.33 10.83 5.95
CA ASP A 12 5.65 10.25 6.14
C ASP A 12 6.28 9.79 4.84
N TYR A 13 5.51 9.77 3.75
CA TYR A 13 5.99 9.37 2.44
C TYR A 13 5.17 10.09 1.36
N THR A 14 5.74 10.11 0.15
CA THR A 14 5.11 10.79 -0.98
C THR A 14 4.94 9.81 -2.14
N ILE A 15 3.70 9.68 -2.61
CA ILE A 15 3.38 9.02 -3.86
C ILE A 15 2.56 9.99 -4.71
N LYS A 16 2.47 9.71 -6.01
CA LYS A 16 1.85 10.63 -6.95
C LYS A 16 0.41 10.98 -6.59
N GLN A 17 -0.39 9.97 -6.21
CA GLN A 17 -1.80 10.22 -5.88
C GLN A 17 -2.35 9.14 -4.95
N THR A 18 -3.20 9.55 -4.02
CA THR A 18 -4.02 8.65 -3.21
C THR A 18 -5.45 9.17 -3.21
N LEU A 19 -6.40 8.34 -3.62
CA LEU A 19 -7.83 8.66 -3.59
C LEU A 19 -8.54 7.66 -2.70
N VAL A 20 -9.25 8.14 -1.69
CA VAL A 20 -10.11 7.27 -0.88
C VAL A 20 -11.44 7.13 -1.62
N LEU A 21 -11.72 5.93 -2.11
CA LEU A 21 -12.94 5.64 -2.85
C LEU A 21 -14.11 5.34 -1.92
N ALA A 22 -13.84 4.71 -0.79
CA ALA A 22 -14.85 4.39 0.22
C ALA A 22 -14.17 4.23 1.58
N GLU A 23 -14.84 4.74 2.60
CA GLU A 23 -14.40 4.52 3.98
C GLU A 23 -15.64 4.46 4.87
N ILE A 24 -15.95 3.24 5.32
CA ILE A 24 -17.08 2.96 6.20
C ILE A 24 -16.57 2.11 7.37
N PRO A 25 -17.35 1.95 8.45
CA PRO A 25 -16.92 1.04 9.52
C PRO A 25 -16.62 -0.35 8.95
N GLY A 26 -15.40 -0.83 9.19
CA GLY A 26 -14.99 -2.19 8.77
C GLY A 26 -14.48 -2.30 7.35
N LEU A 27 -14.43 -1.20 6.56
CA LEU A 27 -13.92 -1.28 5.19
C LEU A 27 -13.38 0.05 4.71
N ARG A 28 -12.18 0.03 4.13
CA ARG A 28 -11.59 1.17 3.43
C ARG A 28 -11.08 0.71 2.07
N ILE A 29 -11.35 1.49 1.04
CA ILE A 29 -10.89 1.20 -0.33
C ILE A 29 -10.18 2.45 -0.86
N ILE A 30 -8.93 2.28 -1.30
CA ILE A 30 -8.15 3.39 -1.85
C ILE A 30 -7.62 3.02 -3.23
N ASP A 31 -7.46 4.05 -4.05
CA ASP A 31 -6.85 4.01 -5.38
C ASP A 31 -5.56 4.81 -5.29
N GLN A 32 -4.43 4.17 -5.56
CA GLN A 32 -3.11 4.80 -5.46
C GLN A 32 -2.38 4.75 -6.79
N THR A 33 -1.69 5.83 -7.11
CA THR A 33 -0.83 5.94 -8.28
C THR A 33 0.58 6.21 -7.82
N LEU A 34 1.53 5.38 -8.28
CA LEU A 34 2.94 5.51 -7.95
C LEU A 34 3.74 5.77 -9.22
N ALA A 35 4.51 6.86 -9.21
CA ALA A 35 5.50 7.10 -10.25
C ALA A 35 6.69 6.13 -10.08
N PRO A 36 7.54 5.95 -11.11
CA PRO A 36 8.71 5.08 -10.98
C PRO A 36 9.54 5.40 -9.76
N GLY A 37 9.90 4.39 -8.98
CA GLY A 37 10.70 4.52 -7.76
C GLY A 37 9.95 4.92 -6.51
N GLU A 38 8.73 5.35 -6.62
CA GLU A 38 7.95 5.71 -5.43
C GLU A 38 7.53 4.48 -4.66
N ARG A 39 7.40 4.64 -3.34
CA ARG A 39 7.07 3.52 -2.45
C ARG A 39 6.16 3.95 -1.31
N VAL A 40 5.37 3.00 -0.85
CA VAL A 40 4.75 3.06 0.48
C VAL A 40 5.69 2.26 1.38
N PRO A 41 6.40 2.95 2.31
CA PRO A 41 7.49 2.32 3.04
C PRO A 41 7.01 1.24 4.00
N TRP A 42 7.95 0.52 4.61
CA TRP A 42 7.65 -0.59 5.51
C TRP A 42 6.67 -0.19 6.61
N HIS A 43 5.61 -0.96 6.73
CA HIS A 43 4.54 -0.73 7.70
C HIS A 43 3.77 -2.04 7.94
N LEU A 44 2.89 -2.00 8.92
CA LEU A 44 1.89 -3.05 9.10
C LEU A 44 0.56 -2.40 9.49
N HIS A 45 -0.50 -3.15 9.32
CA HIS A 45 -1.83 -2.78 9.78
C HIS A 45 -2.21 -3.69 10.94
N PRO A 46 -2.44 -3.13 12.17
CA PRO A 46 -2.76 -3.98 13.31
C PRO A 46 -4.07 -4.76 13.18
N ASP A 47 -5.10 -4.15 12.56
CA ASP A 47 -6.44 -4.68 12.62
C ASP A 47 -7.17 -4.73 11.28
N ASN A 48 -6.46 -4.54 10.16
CA ASN A 48 -7.05 -4.70 8.83
C ASN A 48 -6.10 -5.43 7.90
N ASP A 49 -6.67 -6.12 6.92
CA ASP A 49 -5.91 -6.72 5.83
C ASP A 49 -5.67 -5.70 4.71
N ASP A 50 -4.72 -6.01 3.82
CA ASP A 50 -4.49 -5.28 2.57
C ASP A 50 -4.65 -6.24 1.40
N LEU A 51 -5.71 -6.09 0.63
CA LEU A 51 -5.86 -6.79 -0.63
C LEU A 51 -5.45 -5.83 -1.74
N PHE A 52 -4.32 -6.11 -2.39
CA PHE A 52 -3.79 -5.30 -3.49
C PHE A 52 -4.25 -5.86 -4.83
N ILE A 53 -4.72 -4.99 -5.70
CA ILE A 53 -5.12 -5.33 -7.07
C ILE A 53 -4.42 -4.34 -7.99
N CYS A 54 -3.59 -4.84 -8.91
CA CYS A 54 -2.94 -3.97 -9.89
C CYS A 54 -3.94 -3.61 -10.99
N LEU A 55 -4.14 -2.30 -11.22
CA LEU A 55 -5.03 -1.82 -12.27
C LEU A 55 -4.28 -1.56 -13.57
N ARG A 56 -3.06 -1.02 -13.50
CA ARG A 56 -2.20 -0.83 -14.67
C ARG A 56 -0.74 -0.74 -14.25
N GLY A 57 0.15 -1.05 -15.19
CA GLY A 57 1.57 -1.11 -14.93
C GLY A 57 1.94 -2.33 -14.09
N SER A 58 2.92 -2.18 -13.23
CA SER A 58 3.34 -3.23 -12.31
C SER A 58 3.92 -2.62 -11.05
N PHE A 59 3.88 -3.36 -9.95
CA PHE A 59 4.51 -2.97 -8.70
C PHE A 59 4.90 -4.22 -7.92
N GLU A 60 5.73 -4.02 -6.89
CA GLU A 60 6.22 -5.10 -6.05
C GLU A 60 5.73 -4.92 -4.62
N ILE A 61 5.39 -6.04 -3.99
CA ILE A 61 5.08 -6.10 -2.56
C ILE A 61 6.19 -6.90 -1.91
N HIS A 62 6.89 -6.29 -0.94
CA HIS A 62 7.96 -6.92 -0.19
C HIS A 62 7.48 -7.31 1.20
N GLN A 63 7.80 -8.54 1.62
CA GLN A 63 7.43 -9.10 2.92
C GLN A 63 8.65 -9.79 3.51
N ILE A 64 8.66 -10.08 4.82
CA ILE A 64 9.86 -10.56 5.50
C ILE A 64 9.71 -11.86 6.32
N ASN A 65 8.52 -12.34 6.55
CA ASN A 65 8.33 -13.54 7.40
C ASN A 65 7.55 -14.63 6.65
N PRO A 66 8.15 -15.35 5.69
CA PRO A 66 9.54 -15.31 5.22
C PRO A 66 9.79 -14.13 4.28
N GLU A 67 11.07 -13.82 4.05
CA GLU A 67 11.43 -12.78 3.09
C GLU A 67 10.99 -13.20 1.68
N ARG A 68 10.19 -12.34 1.04
CA ARG A 68 9.68 -12.61 -0.30
C ARG A 68 9.27 -11.33 -1.01
N LYS A 69 9.21 -11.43 -2.32
CA LYS A 69 8.78 -10.34 -3.20
C LYS A 69 7.73 -10.87 -4.14
N THR A 70 6.61 -10.18 -4.22
CA THR A 70 5.53 -10.50 -5.16
C THR A 70 5.41 -9.36 -6.15
N VAL A 71 5.51 -9.68 -7.44
CA VAL A 71 5.32 -8.69 -8.52
C VAL A 71 3.90 -8.85 -9.04
N LEU A 72 3.13 -7.75 -9.02
CA LEU A 72 1.78 -7.75 -9.58
C LEU A 72 1.77 -6.96 -10.88
N LYS A 73 1.20 -7.56 -11.91
CA LYS A 73 0.89 -6.94 -13.20
C LYS A 73 -0.62 -6.73 -13.28
N ALA A 74 -1.07 -6.02 -14.32
CA ALA A 74 -2.47 -5.65 -14.45
C ALA A 74 -3.43 -6.82 -14.20
N LEU A 75 -4.41 -6.59 -13.34
CA LEU A 75 -5.46 -7.51 -12.89
C LEU A 75 -5.00 -8.61 -11.94
N GLU A 76 -3.72 -8.69 -11.62
CA GLU A 76 -3.22 -9.61 -10.59
C GLU A 76 -3.45 -9.02 -9.20
N ARG A 77 -3.56 -9.90 -8.20
CA ARG A 77 -3.88 -9.51 -6.83
C ARG A 77 -3.09 -10.32 -5.82
N HIS A 78 -2.90 -9.73 -4.64
CA HIS A 78 -2.18 -10.35 -3.53
C HIS A 78 -2.72 -9.83 -2.20
N LEU A 79 -2.97 -10.72 -1.27
CA LEU A 79 -3.45 -10.38 0.05
C LEU A 79 -2.29 -10.37 1.05
N VAL A 80 -2.13 -9.26 1.77
CA VAL A 80 -1.25 -9.18 2.92
C VAL A 80 -2.14 -9.15 4.16
N PRO A 81 -2.08 -10.18 5.02
CA PRO A 81 -2.93 -10.20 6.21
C PRO A 81 -2.47 -9.16 7.23
N LYS A 82 -3.38 -8.81 8.13
CA LYS A 82 -3.09 -7.90 9.23
C LYS A 82 -1.86 -8.36 10.01
N ARG A 83 -1.14 -7.40 10.58
CA ARG A 83 0.06 -7.58 11.40
C ARG A 83 1.29 -8.05 10.63
N GLU A 84 1.20 -8.24 9.33
CA GLU A 84 2.36 -8.66 8.55
C GLU A 84 3.08 -7.45 7.98
N PRO A 85 4.37 -7.24 8.31
CA PRO A 85 5.16 -6.14 7.75
C PRO A 85 5.26 -6.25 6.23
N HIS A 86 5.10 -5.12 5.55
CA HIS A 86 5.24 -5.09 4.10
C HIS A 86 5.59 -3.69 3.59
N MET A 87 6.04 -3.65 2.35
CA MET A 87 6.40 -2.43 1.64
C MET A 87 5.94 -2.59 0.20
N VAL A 88 5.41 -1.52 -0.37
CA VAL A 88 4.96 -1.49 -1.77
C VAL A 88 5.85 -0.53 -2.54
N VAL A 89 6.38 -0.96 -3.69
CA VAL A 89 7.25 -0.12 -4.49
C VAL A 89 6.96 -0.27 -5.98
N ASN A 90 6.99 0.84 -6.69
CA ASN A 90 7.01 0.81 -8.15
C ASN A 90 8.47 0.72 -8.60
N ALA A 91 8.95 -0.49 -8.85
CA ALA A 91 10.31 -0.75 -9.30
C ALA A 91 10.44 -0.73 -10.82
N SER A 92 9.37 -0.37 -11.54
CA SER A 92 9.37 -0.29 -13.00
C SER A 92 9.73 1.13 -13.47
N ASP A 93 9.84 1.30 -14.78
CA ASP A 93 10.08 2.60 -15.40
C ASP A 93 8.79 3.27 -15.90
N GLN A 94 7.65 2.71 -15.56
CA GLN A 94 6.33 3.22 -15.92
C GLN A 94 5.52 3.52 -14.66
N GLU A 95 4.61 4.47 -14.77
CA GLU A 95 3.63 4.73 -13.70
C GLU A 95 2.75 3.50 -13.48
N CYS A 96 2.42 3.19 -12.23
CA CYS A 96 1.48 2.12 -11.92
C CYS A 96 0.30 2.64 -11.10
N GLN A 97 -0.79 1.92 -11.18
CA GLN A 97 -2.01 2.23 -10.43
C GLN A 97 -2.52 0.95 -9.77
N LEU A 98 -2.87 1.06 -8.51
CA LEU A 98 -3.36 -0.08 -7.73
C LEU A 98 -4.57 0.28 -6.90
N LEU A 99 -5.40 -0.71 -6.68
CA LEU A 99 -6.51 -0.63 -5.76
C LEU A 99 -6.12 -1.39 -4.50
N THR A 100 -6.35 -0.80 -3.33
CA THR A 100 -6.13 -1.49 -2.06
C THR A 100 -7.45 -1.56 -1.31
N VAL A 101 -7.88 -2.79 -1.03
CA VAL A 101 -9.10 -3.07 -0.28
C VAL A 101 -8.70 -3.47 1.12
N GLN A 102 -9.19 -2.75 2.13
CA GLN A 102 -8.74 -2.87 3.51
C GLN A 102 -9.92 -3.21 4.43
N PRO A 103 -10.33 -4.51 4.48
CA PRO A 103 -11.35 -4.92 5.43
C PRO A 103 -10.78 -4.96 6.84
N GLY A 104 -11.57 -4.51 7.81
CA GLY A 104 -11.18 -4.45 9.20
C GLY A 104 -11.19 -3.03 9.73
N ASN A 105 -10.57 -2.83 10.89
CA ASN A 105 -10.49 -1.52 11.52
C ASN A 105 -9.19 -0.85 11.09
N TYR A 106 -9.26 0.05 10.12
CA TYR A 106 -8.07 0.63 9.49
C TYR A 106 -7.19 1.36 10.49
N ASP A 107 -5.91 0.99 10.50
CA ASP A 107 -4.83 1.70 11.17
C ASP A 107 -3.54 1.46 10.39
N PHE A 108 -2.52 2.24 10.65
CA PHE A 108 -1.27 2.20 9.90
C PHE A 108 -0.12 2.42 10.88
N ARG A 109 0.82 1.48 10.91
CA ARG A 109 1.98 1.57 11.80
C ARG A 109 3.27 1.46 11.01
N ARG A 110 4.03 2.56 10.97
CA ARG A 110 5.32 2.61 10.29
C ARG A 110 6.35 1.74 10.99
N LEU A 111 7.23 1.15 10.19
CA LEU A 111 8.33 0.32 10.67
C LEU A 111 9.66 0.86 10.11
N PRO A 112 10.11 2.04 10.57
CA PRO A 112 11.27 2.72 9.96
C PRO A 112 12.56 1.92 10.07
N LYS A 113 12.70 1.02 11.02
CA LYS A 113 13.88 0.17 11.14
C LYS A 113 14.06 -0.78 9.95
N LEU A 114 13.00 -1.04 9.19
CA LEU A 114 13.06 -1.92 8.02
C LEU A 114 13.38 -1.16 6.74
N ASP A 115 13.33 0.17 6.74
CA ASP A 115 13.49 0.97 5.52
C ASP A 115 14.90 0.85 4.90
N GLY A 116 15.90 0.44 5.67
CA GLY A 116 17.26 0.25 5.18
C GLY A 116 17.55 -1.10 4.54
N ARG A 117 16.56 -1.94 4.39
CA ARG A 117 16.73 -3.31 3.85
C ARG A 117 16.98 -3.29 2.35
#